data_099ab79056ded5bad1f18708a3942971
#
_entry.id   099ab79056ded5bad1f18708a3942971
#
_cell.length_a   1.000
_cell.length_b   1.000
_cell.length_c   1.000
_cell.angle_alpha   90.00
_cell.angle_beta   90.00
_cell.angle_gamma   90.00
#
_symmetry.space_group_name_H-M   'P 1'
#
loop_
_entity.id
_entity.type
_entity.pdbx_description
1 polymer ?
#
loop_
_entity_poly.entity_id
_entity_poly.type
_entity_poly.pdbx_seq_one_letter_code
_entity_poly.pdbx_strand_id
1 'polypeptide(L)' 'MYRILKKAGAERVSGESADELRRVIEELADGIARSAVDMASHAGRKTVKGEDVKLASKPFNKF' A
#
# COMPACT_ATOMS: atom_id res chain seq x y z
N MET A 1 -6.08 -6.35 -9.01
CA MET A 1 -6.13 -7.32 -7.89
C MET A 1 -6.41 -8.75 -8.32
N TYR A 2 -7.16 -8.91 -9.37
CA TYR A 2 -7.42 -10.25 -9.92
C TYR A 2 -6.13 -11.01 -10.21
N ARG A 3 -5.18 -10.33 -10.89
CA ARG A 3 -3.90 -10.92 -11.26
C ARG A 3 -3.09 -11.37 -10.05
N ILE A 4 -3.10 -10.56 -9.00
CA ILE A 4 -2.37 -10.87 -7.77
C ILE A 4 -2.92 -12.13 -7.11
N LEU A 5 -4.25 -12.23 -7.05
CA LEU A 5 -4.90 -13.40 -6.47
C LEU A 5 -4.61 -14.66 -7.28
N LYS A 6 -4.63 -14.56 -8.60
CA LYS A 6 -4.28 -15.69 -9.47
C LYS A 6 -2.83 -16.13 -9.28
N LYS A 7 -1.93 -15.15 -9.21
CA LYS A 7 -0.51 -15.43 -9.02
C LYS A 7 -0.24 -16.09 -7.67
N ALA A 8 -1.05 -15.76 -6.66
CA ALA A 8 -0.92 -16.36 -5.33
C ALA A 8 -1.42 -17.81 -5.28
N GLY A 9 -2.07 -18.29 -6.33
CA GLY A 9 -2.49 -19.69 -6.40
C GLY A 9 -3.99 -19.91 -6.43
N ALA A 10 -4.80 -18.86 -6.52
CA ALA A 10 -6.24 -19.02 -6.54
C ALA A 10 -6.70 -19.63 -7.88
N GLU A 11 -7.49 -20.69 -7.80
CA GLU A 11 -8.07 -21.29 -9.00
C GLU A 11 -9.16 -20.43 -9.59
N ARG A 12 -9.97 -19.84 -8.70
CA ARG A 12 -11.07 -18.94 -9.09
C ARG A 12 -11.01 -17.68 -8.27
N VAL A 13 -11.35 -16.58 -8.87
CA VAL A 13 -11.39 -15.29 -8.20
C VAL A 13 -12.73 -14.63 -8.50
N SER A 14 -13.52 -14.38 -7.45
CA SER A 14 -14.77 -13.64 -7.62
C SER A 14 -14.45 -12.16 -7.76
N GLY A 15 -15.34 -11.41 -8.45
CA GLY A 15 -15.20 -9.96 -8.54
C GLY A 15 -15.22 -9.31 -7.16
N GLU A 16 -16.02 -9.85 -6.26
CA GLU A 16 -16.13 -9.35 -4.90
C GLU A 16 -14.81 -9.49 -4.14
N SER A 17 -14.11 -10.61 -4.29
CA SER A 17 -12.82 -10.80 -3.60
C SER A 17 -11.74 -9.86 -4.14
N ALA A 18 -11.75 -9.63 -5.44
CA ALA A 18 -10.80 -8.69 -6.05
C ALA A 18 -11.06 -7.25 -5.59
N ASP A 19 -12.34 -6.87 -5.51
CA ASP A 19 -12.73 -5.54 -5.02
C ASP A 19 -12.37 -5.36 -3.55
N GLU A 20 -12.59 -6.38 -2.75
CA GLU A 20 -12.25 -6.32 -1.33
C GLU A 20 -10.75 -6.20 -1.11
N LEU A 21 -9.96 -6.94 -1.87
CA LEU A 21 -8.50 -6.85 -1.78
C LEU A 21 -8.03 -5.43 -2.17
N ARG A 22 -8.63 -4.87 -3.21
CA ARG A 22 -8.30 -3.50 -3.63
C ARG A 22 -8.59 -2.50 -2.52
N ARG A 23 -9.76 -2.63 -1.89
CA ARG A 23 -10.17 -1.74 -0.80
C ARG A 23 -9.17 -1.80 0.36
N VAL A 24 -8.78 -3.00 0.77
CA VAL A 24 -7.83 -3.19 1.86
C VAL A 24 -6.47 -2.57 1.51
N ILE A 25 -6.00 -2.78 0.29
CA ILE A 25 -4.72 -2.24 -0.16
C ILE A 25 -4.77 -0.72 -0.23
N GLU A 26 -5.88 -0.15 -0.69
CA GLU A 26 -6.02 1.31 -0.78
C GLU A 26 -6.04 1.95 0.60
N GLU A 27 -6.68 1.32 1.58
CA GLU A 27 -6.66 1.81 2.96
C GLU A 27 -5.25 1.78 3.53
N LEU A 28 -4.54 0.69 3.29
CA LEU A 28 -3.15 0.55 3.73
C LEU A 28 -2.27 1.60 3.06
N ALA A 29 -2.44 1.77 1.76
CA ALA A 29 -1.69 2.74 0.98
C ALA A 29 -1.94 4.17 1.47
N ASP A 30 -3.19 4.48 1.85
CA ASP A 30 -3.53 5.80 2.36
C ASP A 30 -2.77 6.08 3.66
N GLY A 31 -2.71 5.12 4.57
CA GLY A 31 -1.97 5.27 5.82
C GLY A 31 -0.47 5.47 5.59
N ILE A 32 0.09 4.68 4.70
CA ILE A 32 1.51 4.80 4.34
C ILE A 32 1.78 6.15 3.68
N ALA A 33 0.91 6.57 2.78
CA ALA A 33 1.06 7.83 2.06
C ALA A 33 1.04 9.03 3.01
N ARG A 34 0.14 9.05 3.97
CA ARG A 34 0.06 10.13 4.96
C ARG A 34 1.33 10.21 5.80
N SER A 35 1.83 9.06 6.22
CA SER A 35 3.07 8.99 6.97
C SER A 35 4.26 9.46 6.14
N ALA A 36 4.30 9.08 4.87
CA ALA A 36 5.39 9.50 3.96
C ALA A 36 5.36 11.02 3.73
N VAL A 37 4.17 11.59 3.61
CA VAL A 37 4.01 13.05 3.47
C VAL A 37 4.52 13.75 4.71
N ASP A 38 4.21 13.22 5.89
CA ASP A 38 4.70 13.77 7.15
C ASP A 38 6.22 13.77 7.21
N MET A 39 6.83 12.65 6.81
CA MET A 39 8.29 12.54 6.80
C MET A 39 8.94 13.57 5.87
N ALA A 40 8.38 13.74 4.67
CA ALA A 40 8.88 14.73 3.73
C ALA A 40 8.74 16.13 4.28
N SER A 41 7.59 16.42 4.90
CA SER A 41 7.30 17.72 5.49
C SER A 41 8.27 18.05 6.62
N HIS A 42 8.56 17.09 7.48
CA HIS A 42 9.51 17.26 8.58
C HIS A 42 10.93 17.54 8.07
N ALA A 43 11.25 17.02 6.91
CA ALA A 43 12.56 17.27 6.25
C ALA A 43 12.55 18.58 5.45
N GLY A 44 11.45 19.34 5.48
CA GLY A 44 11.32 20.61 4.76
C GLY A 44 11.19 20.42 3.25
N ARG A 45 10.76 19.25 2.80
CA ARG A 45 10.60 18.96 1.38
C ARG A 45 9.13 18.97 0.98
N LYS A 46 8.87 19.41 -0.24
CA LYS A 46 7.53 19.37 -0.83
C LYS A 46 7.33 18.11 -1.68
N THR A 47 8.40 17.41 -1.96
CA THR A 47 8.36 16.19 -2.77
C THR A 47 8.51 14.97 -1.87
N VAL A 48 7.58 14.04 -1.98
CA VAL A 48 7.68 12.75 -1.32
C VAL A 48 8.61 11.86 -2.14
N LYS A 49 9.62 11.33 -1.50
CA LYS A 49 10.59 10.47 -2.17
C LYS A 49 10.33 9.00 -1.87
N GLY A 50 10.92 8.12 -2.68
CA GLY A 50 10.79 6.68 -2.47
C GLY A 50 11.26 6.25 -1.09
N GLU A 51 12.30 6.86 -0.56
CA GLU A 51 12.80 6.54 0.80
C GLU A 51 11.78 6.88 1.88
N ASP A 52 10.98 7.92 1.67
CA ASP A 52 9.91 8.27 2.61
C ASP A 52 8.85 7.18 2.65
N VAL A 53 8.45 6.70 1.48
CA VAL A 53 7.48 5.61 1.36
C VAL A 53 8.02 4.33 1.98
N LYS A 54 9.28 4.03 1.72
CA LYS A 54 9.94 2.84 2.25
C LYS A 54 9.95 2.84 3.78
N LEU A 55 10.34 3.95 4.38
CA LEU A 55 10.35 4.09 5.83
C LEU A 55 8.94 4.04 6.41
N ALA A 56 8.00 4.72 5.76
CA ALA A 56 6.61 4.75 6.21
C ALA A 56 5.96 3.38 6.17
N SER A 57 6.41 2.50 5.28
CA SER A 57 5.82 1.17 5.13
C SER A 57 6.33 0.16 6.16
N LYS A 58 7.43 0.45 6.85
CA LYS A 58 8.04 -0.51 7.78
C LYS A 58 7.09 -1.06 8.84
N PRO A 59 6.27 -0.24 9.52
CA PRO A 59 5.34 -0.78 10.51
C PRO A 59 4.32 -1.76 9.93
N PHE A 60 4.12 -1.73 8.62
CA PHE A 60 3.14 -2.57 7.92
C PHE A 60 3.77 -3.79 7.25
N ASN A 61 5.08 -3.95 7.33
CA ASN A 61 5.83 -5.03 6.66
C ASN A 61 6.00 -6.25 7.56
N LYS A 62 4.92 -6.73 8.13
CA LYS A 62 4.95 -7.91 9.00
C LYS A 62 4.16 -9.07 8.41
N PHE A 63 4.22 -9.23 7.12
CA PHE A 63 3.49 -10.28 6.44
C PHE A 63 4.36 -11.49 6.13
#